data_6137b4a7211a6baef77e5127aecc7485
#
_entry.id   6137b4a7211a6baef77e5127aecc7485
#
_cell.length_a   1.000
_cell.length_b   1.000
_cell.length_c   1.000
_cell.angle_alpha   90.00
_cell.angle_beta   90.00
_cell.angle_gamma   90.00
#
_symmetry.space_group_name_H-M   'P 1'
#
loop_
_entity.id
_entity.type
_entity.pdbx_description
1 polymer ?
#
loop_
_entity_poly.entity_id
_entity_poly.type
_entity_poly.pdbx_seq_one_letter_code
_entity_poly.pdbx_strand_id
1 'polypeptide(L)'
;MCRNIHTLHNFEPPATPDEVHAAALQYVRKISGTTKPSQANQAAFDLAVEEITAATTRLLDGLATNAPPKDREVEAAKARARAEIRYTRV
;
A
#
# COMPACT_ATOMS: atom_id res chain seq x y z
N MET A 1 10.09 2.67 6.68
CA MET A 1 8.67 3.02 6.84
C MET A 1 7.87 2.63 5.64
N CYS A 2 6.70 2.10 5.88
CA CYS A 2 5.83 1.63 4.80
C CYS A 2 4.92 2.75 4.31
N ARG A 3 5.39 3.55 3.36
CA ARG A 3 4.59 4.64 2.79
C ARG A 3 3.40 4.14 2.00
N ASN A 4 3.62 3.08 1.22
CA ASN A 4 2.60 2.57 0.30
C ASN A 4 1.87 1.35 0.85
N ILE A 5 2.40 0.73 1.90
CA ILE A 5 1.80 -0.44 2.53
C ILE A 5 1.01 0.04 3.75
N HIS A 6 -0.26 0.28 3.53
CA HIS A 6 -1.21 0.69 4.55
C HIS A 6 -2.59 0.18 4.14
N THR A 7 -3.57 0.35 4.99
CA THR A 7 -4.92 -0.11 4.70
C THR A 7 -5.46 0.57 3.45
N LEU A 8 -5.91 -0.23 2.49
CA LEU A 8 -6.54 0.26 1.25
C LEU A 8 -8.01 -0.12 1.17
N HIS A 9 -8.48 -1.02 2.03
CA HIS A 9 -9.84 -1.51 2.01
C HIS A 9 -10.82 -0.51 2.61
N ASN A 10 -11.97 -0.40 1.97
CA ASN A 10 -13.12 0.34 2.48
C ASN A 10 -12.85 1.84 2.68
N PHE A 11 -12.33 2.46 1.63
CA PHE A 11 -12.16 3.91 1.57
C PHE A 11 -13.03 4.52 0.46
N GLU A 12 -13.41 5.76 0.67
CA GLU A 12 -14.10 6.55 -0.33
C GLU A 12 -13.32 7.83 -0.57
N PRO A 13 -12.86 8.12 -1.78
CA PRO A 13 -12.93 7.23 -2.94
C PRO A 13 -12.08 5.97 -2.78
N PRO A 14 -12.41 4.89 -3.52
CA PRO A 14 -11.70 3.62 -3.37
C PRO A 14 -10.24 3.69 -3.82
N ALA A 15 -9.46 2.71 -3.40
CA ALA A 15 -8.06 2.60 -3.78
C ALA A 15 -7.92 2.46 -5.29
N THR A 16 -6.93 3.15 -5.85
CA THR A 16 -6.65 3.10 -7.28
C THR A 16 -5.72 1.93 -7.60
N PRO A 17 -5.69 1.47 -8.87
CA PRO A 17 -4.70 0.47 -9.28
C PRO A 17 -3.26 0.92 -9.02
N ASP A 18 -2.96 2.20 -9.15
CA ASP A 18 -1.63 2.73 -8.88
C ASP A 18 -1.24 2.57 -7.42
N GLU A 19 -2.18 2.74 -6.50
CA GLU A 19 -1.93 2.55 -5.07
C GLU A 19 -1.61 1.09 -4.75
N VAL A 20 -2.33 0.16 -5.37
CA VAL A 20 -2.08 -1.28 -5.21
C VAL A 20 -0.71 -1.65 -5.76
N HIS A 21 -0.38 -1.17 -6.95
CA HIS A 21 0.92 -1.41 -7.59
C HIS A 21 2.06 -0.85 -6.75
N ALA A 22 1.90 0.36 -6.23
CA ALA A 22 2.92 1.00 -5.39
C ALA A 22 3.19 0.19 -4.12
N ALA A 23 2.14 -0.37 -3.51
CA ALA A 23 2.29 -1.23 -2.33
C ALA A 23 3.04 -2.53 -2.67
N ALA A 24 2.69 -3.15 -3.79
CA ALA A 24 3.35 -4.37 -4.27
C ALA A 24 4.83 -4.11 -4.53
N LEU A 25 5.14 -3.01 -5.20
CA LEU A 25 6.51 -2.63 -5.52
C LEU A 25 7.32 -2.38 -4.24
N GLN A 26 6.75 -1.68 -3.28
CA GLN A 26 7.41 -1.44 -2.00
C GLN A 26 7.72 -2.75 -1.27
N TYR A 27 6.77 -3.67 -1.26
CA TYR A 27 6.96 -4.98 -0.64
C TYR A 27 8.14 -5.73 -1.30
N VAL A 28 8.15 -5.81 -2.63
CA VAL A 28 9.20 -6.52 -3.37
C VAL A 28 10.57 -5.88 -3.12
N ARG A 29 10.65 -4.56 -3.13
CA ARG A 29 11.89 -3.83 -2.85
C ARG A 29 12.42 -4.14 -1.45
N LYS A 30 11.55 -4.15 -0.47
CA LYS A 30 11.95 -4.44 0.91
C LYS A 30 12.41 -5.87 1.10
N ILE A 31 11.68 -6.83 0.56
CA ILE A 31 11.99 -8.25 0.71
C ILE A 31 13.25 -8.62 -0.06
N SER A 32 13.42 -8.10 -1.27
CA SER A 32 14.59 -8.41 -2.11
C SER A 32 15.84 -7.63 -1.69
N GLY A 33 15.66 -6.55 -0.93
CA GLY A 33 16.76 -5.69 -0.51
C GLY A 33 17.30 -4.80 -1.61
N THR A 34 16.57 -4.64 -2.71
CA THR A 34 17.00 -3.80 -3.83
C THR A 34 15.87 -2.92 -4.34
N THR A 35 16.19 -1.67 -4.66
CA THR A 35 15.26 -0.76 -5.32
C THR A 35 15.28 -0.95 -6.82
N LYS A 36 16.42 -1.34 -7.36
CA LYS A 36 16.60 -1.52 -8.81
C LYS A 36 17.34 -2.81 -9.04
N PRO A 37 16.65 -3.86 -9.52
CA PRO A 37 17.27 -5.17 -9.68
C PRO A 37 18.32 -5.15 -10.79
N SER A 38 19.28 -6.08 -10.69
CA SER A 38 20.23 -6.31 -11.77
C SER A 38 19.50 -6.89 -12.98
N GLN A 39 20.13 -6.82 -14.13
CA GLN A 39 19.56 -7.37 -15.37
C GLN A 39 19.20 -8.85 -15.22
N ALA A 40 20.03 -9.62 -14.52
CA ALA A 40 19.79 -11.04 -14.27
C ALA A 40 18.51 -11.29 -13.44
N ASN A 41 18.14 -10.34 -12.58
CA ASN A 41 17.01 -10.49 -11.66
C ASN A 41 15.77 -9.69 -12.07
N GLN A 42 15.85 -8.94 -13.16
CA GLN A 42 14.76 -8.04 -13.59
C GLN A 42 13.46 -8.80 -13.82
N ALA A 43 13.52 -9.92 -14.54
CA ALA A 43 12.33 -10.70 -14.88
C ALA A 43 11.64 -11.25 -13.63
N ALA A 44 12.42 -11.80 -12.69
CA ALA A 44 11.87 -12.34 -11.45
C ALA A 44 11.26 -11.23 -10.59
N PHE A 45 11.93 -10.09 -10.53
CA PHE A 45 11.45 -8.92 -9.78
C PHE A 45 10.11 -8.43 -10.34
N ASP A 46 10.06 -8.21 -11.65
CA ASP A 46 8.86 -7.70 -12.31
C ASP A 46 7.68 -8.66 -12.19
N LEU A 47 7.94 -9.97 -12.34
CA LEU A 47 6.91 -10.98 -12.19
C LEU A 47 6.33 -10.97 -10.78
N ALA A 48 7.17 -10.85 -9.77
CA ALA A 48 6.71 -10.77 -8.38
C ALA A 48 5.82 -9.56 -8.16
N VAL A 49 6.20 -8.39 -8.69
CA VAL A 49 5.38 -7.17 -8.58
C VAL A 49 4.02 -7.39 -9.24
N GLU A 50 3.99 -7.97 -10.43
CA GLU A 50 2.74 -8.27 -11.15
C GLU A 50 1.84 -9.22 -10.38
N GLU A 51 2.41 -10.31 -9.88
CA GLU A 51 1.64 -11.33 -9.15
C GLU A 51 1.06 -10.79 -7.86
N ILE A 52 1.85 -10.03 -7.11
CA ILE A 52 1.41 -9.43 -5.85
C ILE A 52 0.33 -8.37 -6.11
N THR A 53 0.51 -7.57 -7.15
CA THR A 53 -0.49 -6.57 -7.55
C THR A 53 -1.81 -7.25 -7.89
N ALA A 54 -1.78 -8.31 -8.68
CA ALA A 54 -2.98 -9.03 -9.09
C ALA A 54 -3.67 -9.70 -7.90
N ALA A 55 -2.90 -10.34 -7.03
CA ALA A 55 -3.45 -10.99 -5.84
C ALA A 55 -4.08 -9.98 -4.90
N THR A 56 -3.44 -8.84 -4.71
CA THR A 56 -3.94 -7.76 -3.84
C THR A 56 -5.22 -7.17 -4.40
N THR A 57 -5.28 -6.95 -5.71
CA THR A 57 -6.49 -6.45 -6.37
C THR A 57 -7.65 -7.41 -6.15
N ARG A 58 -7.42 -8.72 -6.35
CA ARG A 58 -8.45 -9.73 -6.11
C ARG A 58 -8.91 -9.75 -4.65
N LEU A 59 -7.98 -9.60 -3.72
CA LEU A 59 -8.31 -9.54 -2.29
C LEU A 59 -9.24 -8.37 -2.02
N LEU A 60 -8.87 -7.17 -2.46
CA LEU A 60 -9.65 -5.96 -2.20
C LEU A 60 -11.03 -6.04 -2.84
N ASP A 61 -11.13 -6.59 -4.04
CA ASP A 61 -12.41 -6.77 -4.74
C ASP A 61 -13.31 -7.80 -4.05
N GLY A 62 -12.70 -8.79 -3.40
CA GLY A 62 -13.44 -9.87 -2.75
C GLY A 62 -13.82 -9.61 -1.31
N LEU A 63 -13.24 -8.60 -0.66
CA LEU A 63 -13.57 -8.30 0.72
C LEU A 63 -14.95 -7.65 0.82
N ALA A 64 -15.73 -8.10 1.79
CA ALA A 64 -17.05 -7.56 2.06
C ALA A 64 -17.11 -7.03 3.49
N THR A 65 -17.87 -5.94 3.66
CA THR A 65 -18.05 -5.33 4.98
C THR A 65 -19.38 -4.60 5.04
N ASN A 66 -19.96 -4.52 6.24
CA ASN A 66 -21.14 -3.71 6.51
C ASN A 66 -20.75 -2.34 7.08
N ALA A 67 -19.48 -2.13 7.34
CA ALA A 67 -18.99 -0.84 7.86
C ALA A 67 -19.05 0.23 6.77
N PRO A 68 -19.40 1.48 7.10
CA PRO A 68 -19.36 2.56 6.12
C PRO A 68 -17.93 2.83 5.67
N PRO A 69 -17.74 3.25 4.41
CA PRO A 69 -16.41 3.59 3.91
C PRO A 69 -15.78 4.72 4.72
N LYS A 70 -14.48 4.64 4.91
CA LYS A 70 -13.70 5.68 5.57
C LYS A 70 -13.41 6.80 4.58
N ASP A 71 -13.50 8.02 5.07
CA ASP A 71 -13.14 9.19 4.27
C ASP A 71 -11.62 9.33 4.28
N ARG A 72 -11.03 9.39 3.10
CA ARG A 72 -9.57 9.47 2.95
C ARG A 72 -8.97 10.70 3.63
N GLU A 73 -9.62 11.85 3.46
CA GLU A 73 -9.12 13.10 4.03
C GLU A 73 -9.19 13.08 5.55
N VAL A 74 -10.28 12.54 6.09
CA VAL A 74 -10.46 12.44 7.55
C VAL A 74 -9.39 11.50 8.13
N GLU A 75 -9.17 10.34 7.50
CA GLU A 75 -8.17 9.39 7.99
C GLU A 75 -6.75 9.94 7.86
N ALA A 76 -6.45 10.67 6.80
CA ALA A 76 -5.16 11.33 6.63
C ALA A 76 -4.95 12.42 7.69
N ALA A 77 -6.00 13.18 8.00
CA ALA A 77 -5.95 14.21 9.04
C ALA A 77 -5.69 13.59 10.41
N LYS A 78 -6.34 12.47 10.71
CA LYS A 78 -6.11 11.73 11.96
C LYS A 78 -4.67 11.24 12.06
N ALA A 79 -4.13 10.73 10.97
CA ALA A 79 -2.75 10.26 10.93
C ALA A 79 -1.76 11.41 11.15
N ARG A 80 -2.01 12.57 10.54
CA ARG A 80 -1.19 13.77 10.75
C ARG A 80 -1.25 14.23 12.20
N ALA A 81 -2.44 14.25 12.78
CA ALA A 81 -2.61 14.66 14.18
C ALA A 81 -1.86 13.73 15.12
N ARG A 82 -1.91 12.43 14.88
CA ARG A 82 -1.16 11.46 15.69
C ARG A 82 0.35 11.66 15.58
N ALA A 83 0.81 11.94 14.36
CA ALA A 83 2.24 12.20 14.12
C ALA A 83 2.70 13.49 14.82
N GLU A 84 1.89 14.55 14.76
CA GLU A 84 2.17 15.80 15.46
C GLU A 84 2.31 15.60 16.95
N ILE A 85 1.37 14.90 17.56
CA ILE A 85 1.41 14.61 18.99
C ILE A 85 2.70 13.86 19.34
N ARG A 86 3.06 12.87 18.50
CA ARG A 86 4.26 12.08 18.71
C ARG A 86 5.53 12.91 18.66
N TYR A 87 5.61 13.87 17.73
CA TYR A 87 6.80 14.71 17.57
C TYR A 87 6.87 15.88 18.54
N THR A 88 5.73 16.34 19.06
CA THR A 88 5.70 17.42 20.04
C THR A 88 5.83 16.94 21.47
N ARG A 89 5.71 15.66 21.70
CA ARG A 89 5.90 15.04 23.00
C ARG A 89 7.39 14.85 23.27
N VAL A 90 7.93 15.59 24.15
CA VAL A 90 9.34 15.49 24.51
C VAL A 90 9.47 14.96 25.92
#